data_85795c6b3e87326bd0bda8869be2366d
#
_entry.id   85795c6b3e87326bd0bda8869be2366d
#
_cell.length_a   1.000
_cell.length_b   1.000
_cell.length_c   1.000
_cell.angle_alpha   90.00
_cell.angle_beta   90.00
_cell.angle_gamma   90.00
#
_symmetry.space_group_name_H-M   'P 1'
#
loop_
_entity.id
_entity.type
_entity.pdbx_description
1 polymer ?
#
loop_
_entity_poly.entity_id
_entity_poly.type
_entity_poly.pdbx_seq_one_letter_code
_entity_poly.pdbx_strand_id
1 'polypeptide(L)'
;MFMLIDCDNFFVSCERIFQPKLKNRPVVVLSNNDGCVVSRSYEAKALDIPMCCPFFKIENFFKRNNGIALSSNYELYADISRRVIALLRFRFGEIETYSIDEAFVKVSDRNNFFTLASNLRQDILNQIGIPVSIGIAKTKTLCKIASKTAKKNFKLCQLTTEPLLSETLAATDIQDIWGVGRRLASRLRCLGIFNGLELAHAPLKMIRTAFGLPLEKTVLELNQTPCLDIEPPEMAKSLISSGSFEVEIQNYDQLKQNLAEFVDCACLRLRRQQALANGIWTELHSNRFNPNRPRYDNARFVSLDQPSDNTADFMNAMKRGLDAIYRPDCWYKRAGVTLVGLETANSGQQNWLVDRRRIERGHALMQTFDEINRKHGRKTIFFAAQTPKAKSYLKREFKSPNFTTSWNELPKAT
;
A
#
# COMPACT_ATOMS: atom_id res chain seq x y z
N MET A 1 -21.87 -15.60 0.49
CA MET A 1 -20.66 -15.86 1.28
C MET A 1 -19.51 -15.07 0.74
N PHE A 2 -18.54 -14.70 1.59
CA PHE A 2 -17.30 -14.10 1.17
C PHE A 2 -16.10 -14.98 1.51
N MET A 3 -15.05 -14.88 0.71
CA MET A 3 -13.72 -15.42 1.03
C MET A 3 -12.74 -14.25 1.03
N LEU A 4 -11.85 -14.19 2.01
CA LEU A 4 -10.68 -13.33 1.99
C LEU A 4 -9.45 -14.21 1.73
N ILE A 5 -8.79 -13.97 0.64
CA ILE A 5 -7.52 -14.58 0.28
C ILE A 5 -6.41 -13.62 0.71
N ASP A 6 -5.48 -14.10 1.53
CA ASP A 6 -4.41 -13.30 2.12
C ASP A 6 -3.08 -14.03 1.91
N CYS A 7 -2.13 -13.38 1.24
CA CYS A 7 -0.82 -13.95 0.93
C CYS A 7 0.07 -13.94 2.17
N ASP A 8 0.52 -15.13 2.60
CA ASP A 8 1.32 -15.29 3.81
C ASP A 8 2.70 -14.64 3.67
N ASN A 9 3.03 -13.71 4.58
CA ASN A 9 4.34 -13.03 4.62
C ASN A 9 4.75 -12.49 3.24
N PHE A 10 3.84 -11.86 2.53
CA PHE A 10 3.84 -11.64 1.08
C PHE A 10 5.20 -11.22 0.52
N PHE A 11 5.83 -10.15 1.02
CA PHE A 11 7.11 -9.68 0.47
C PHE A 11 8.23 -10.71 0.61
N VAL A 12 8.32 -11.37 1.76
CA VAL A 12 9.29 -12.47 1.95
C VAL A 12 8.97 -13.65 1.03
N SER A 13 7.69 -13.97 0.85
CA SER A 13 7.27 -15.07 -0.03
C SER A 13 7.60 -14.79 -1.49
N CYS A 14 7.44 -13.55 -1.96
CA CYS A 14 7.88 -13.14 -3.30
C CYS A 14 9.38 -13.33 -3.51
N GLU A 15 10.21 -12.96 -2.53
CA GLU A 15 11.67 -13.15 -2.61
C GLU A 15 12.05 -14.63 -2.63
N ARG A 16 11.35 -15.47 -1.86
CA ARG A 16 11.60 -16.92 -1.78
C ARG A 16 11.30 -17.68 -3.06
N ILE A 17 10.41 -17.18 -3.94
CA ILE A 17 10.15 -17.78 -5.24
C ILE A 17 11.43 -17.86 -6.06
N PHE A 18 12.20 -16.77 -6.09
CA PHE A 18 13.40 -16.63 -6.94
C PHE A 18 14.71 -16.95 -6.19
N GLN A 19 14.66 -17.06 -4.88
CA GLN A 19 15.81 -17.32 -4.02
C GLN A 19 15.54 -18.48 -3.07
N PRO A 20 15.59 -19.76 -3.53
CA PRO A 20 15.33 -20.92 -2.67
C PRO A 20 16.22 -21.01 -1.41
N LYS A 21 17.43 -20.43 -1.45
CA LYS A 21 18.35 -20.34 -0.31
C LYS A 21 17.80 -19.55 0.89
N LEU A 22 16.71 -18.79 0.69
CA LEU A 22 16.02 -18.07 1.76
C LEU A 22 15.01 -18.96 2.52
N LYS A 23 14.72 -20.18 2.03
CA LYS A 23 13.83 -21.12 2.73
C LYS A 23 14.48 -21.54 4.05
N ASN A 24 13.64 -21.72 5.07
CA ASN A 24 14.02 -22.14 6.43
C ASN A 24 15.05 -21.20 7.10
N ARG A 25 15.17 -19.97 6.66
CA ARG A 25 16.02 -18.95 7.28
C ARG A 25 15.17 -17.78 7.78
N PRO A 26 15.58 -17.12 8.89
CA PRO A 26 14.97 -15.87 9.29
C PRO A 26 15.21 -14.80 8.21
N VAL A 27 14.11 -14.30 7.61
CA VAL A 27 14.16 -13.27 6.57
C VAL A 27 13.23 -12.12 6.96
N VAL A 28 13.72 -10.90 6.80
CA VAL A 28 12.91 -9.68 6.91
C VAL A 28 13.04 -8.85 5.65
N VAL A 29 11.95 -8.18 5.26
CA VAL A 29 11.97 -7.14 4.24
C VAL A 29 11.80 -5.80 4.92
N LEU A 30 12.63 -4.83 4.51
CA LEU A 30 12.72 -3.51 5.10
C LEU A 30 11.93 -2.49 4.28
N SER A 31 11.43 -1.47 4.95
CA SER A 31 10.76 -0.33 4.32
C SER A 31 11.74 0.53 3.51
N ASN A 32 11.25 1.60 2.88
CA ASN A 32 12.12 2.59 2.25
C ASN A 32 13.23 3.04 3.19
N ASN A 33 14.43 3.29 2.62
CA ASN A 33 15.68 3.62 3.31
C ASN A 33 16.16 2.53 4.29
N ASP A 34 15.76 1.27 4.08
CA ASP A 34 16.09 0.14 4.94
C ASP A 34 15.79 0.39 6.43
N GLY A 35 14.75 1.19 6.68
CA GLY A 35 14.48 1.75 8.01
C GLY A 35 13.82 0.78 8.97
N CYS A 36 12.66 0.22 8.61
CA CYS A 36 11.84 -0.61 9.50
C CYS A 36 11.44 -1.93 8.84
N VAL A 37 11.22 -2.95 9.65
CA VAL A 37 10.73 -4.26 9.20
C VAL A 37 9.27 -4.14 8.74
N VAL A 38 8.98 -4.46 7.48
CA VAL A 38 7.62 -4.42 6.89
C VAL A 38 7.08 -5.80 6.48
N SER A 39 7.95 -6.81 6.44
CA SER A 39 7.54 -8.22 6.28
C SER A 39 8.52 -9.13 6.98
N ARG A 40 8.04 -10.27 7.50
CA ARG A 40 8.83 -11.22 8.29
C ARG A 40 8.49 -12.64 7.91
N SER A 41 9.48 -13.50 7.73
CA SER A 41 9.28 -14.94 7.62
C SER A 41 8.75 -15.55 8.93
N TYR A 42 8.28 -16.78 8.88
CA TYR A 42 7.86 -17.51 10.10
C TYR A 42 9.03 -17.70 11.07
N GLU A 43 10.23 -17.96 10.55
CA GLU A 43 11.45 -18.09 11.34
C GLU A 43 11.84 -16.77 12.01
N ALA A 44 11.67 -15.63 11.32
CA ALA A 44 11.88 -14.32 11.92
C ALA A 44 10.82 -13.97 12.97
N LYS A 45 9.57 -14.46 12.81
CA LYS A 45 8.54 -14.33 13.84
C LYS A 45 8.86 -15.18 15.07
N ALA A 46 9.41 -16.38 14.89
CA ALA A 46 9.84 -17.24 15.98
C ALA A 46 11.03 -16.68 16.80
N LEU A 47 11.78 -15.72 16.22
CA LEU A 47 12.79 -14.92 16.93
C LEU A 47 12.21 -13.66 17.59
N ASP A 48 10.89 -13.54 17.72
CA ASP A 48 10.19 -12.40 18.29
C ASP A 48 10.54 -11.04 17.67
N ILE A 49 10.95 -11.02 16.38
CA ILE A 49 11.20 -9.76 15.68
C ILE A 49 9.88 -8.98 15.54
N PRO A 50 9.73 -7.77 16.11
CA PRO A 50 8.46 -7.04 16.02
C PRO A 50 8.23 -6.46 14.61
N MET A 51 6.95 -6.34 14.21
CA MET A 51 6.59 -5.58 13.00
C MET A 51 6.85 -4.09 13.23
N CYS A 52 7.25 -3.39 12.17
CA CYS A 52 7.56 -1.96 12.19
C CYS A 52 8.73 -1.56 13.13
N CYS A 53 9.49 -2.52 13.67
CA CYS A 53 10.68 -2.17 14.45
C CYS A 53 11.76 -1.56 13.55
N PRO A 54 12.50 -0.54 14.01
CA PRO A 54 13.66 0.00 13.32
C PRO A 54 14.74 -1.06 13.19
N PHE A 55 15.21 -1.33 11.95
CA PHE A 55 16.14 -2.43 11.68
C PHE A 55 17.47 -2.28 12.42
N PHE A 56 18.00 -1.06 12.55
CA PHE A 56 19.25 -0.82 13.26
C PHE A 56 19.25 -1.30 14.72
N LYS A 57 18.06 -1.40 15.37
CA LYS A 57 17.94 -1.89 16.75
C LYS A 57 18.10 -3.41 16.87
N ILE A 58 17.82 -4.14 15.81
CA ILE A 58 17.81 -5.60 15.80
C ILE A 58 18.91 -6.18 14.91
N GLU A 59 19.62 -5.39 14.15
CA GLU A 59 20.56 -5.84 13.11
C GLU A 59 21.60 -6.82 13.63
N ASN A 60 22.27 -6.50 14.73
CA ASN A 60 23.30 -7.36 15.32
C ASN A 60 22.72 -8.68 15.84
N PHE A 61 21.58 -8.64 16.53
CA PHE A 61 20.86 -9.83 16.97
C PHE A 61 20.45 -10.70 15.79
N PHE A 62 19.88 -10.08 14.76
CA PHE A 62 19.37 -10.77 13.58
C PHE A 62 20.49 -11.44 12.79
N LYS A 63 21.64 -10.77 12.60
CA LYS A 63 22.83 -11.35 11.94
C LYS A 63 23.38 -12.55 12.71
N ARG A 64 23.45 -12.50 14.06
CA ARG A 64 23.91 -13.63 14.90
C ARG A 64 23.03 -14.88 14.76
N ASN A 65 21.75 -14.69 14.43
CA ASN A 65 20.79 -15.78 14.18
C ASN A 65 20.68 -16.15 12.68
N ASN A 66 21.71 -15.91 11.87
CA ASN A 66 21.75 -16.17 10.42
C ASN A 66 20.59 -15.53 9.66
N GLY A 67 20.07 -14.40 10.15
CA GLY A 67 19.00 -13.66 9.53
C GLY A 67 19.45 -12.91 8.26
N ILE A 68 18.56 -12.81 7.29
CA ILE A 68 18.79 -12.08 6.04
C ILE A 68 17.78 -10.91 5.97
N ALA A 69 18.32 -9.70 5.82
CA ALA A 69 17.52 -8.51 5.53
C ALA A 69 17.56 -8.20 4.04
N LEU A 70 16.41 -7.84 3.48
CA LEU A 70 16.26 -7.43 2.09
C LEU A 70 15.58 -6.06 2.05
N SER A 71 16.01 -5.20 1.13
CA SER A 71 15.28 -3.95 0.83
C SER A 71 14.02 -4.26 0.04
N SER A 72 12.97 -3.44 0.21
CA SER A 72 11.71 -3.61 -0.55
C SER A 72 11.93 -3.56 -2.06
N ASN A 73 11.48 -4.58 -2.78
CA ASN A 73 11.44 -4.67 -4.23
C ASN A 73 9.99 -4.58 -4.72
N TYR A 74 9.43 -3.37 -4.65
CA TYR A 74 8.00 -3.14 -4.97
C TYR A 74 7.65 -3.50 -6.42
N GLU A 75 8.60 -3.42 -7.34
CA GLU A 75 8.41 -3.82 -8.73
C GLU A 75 8.10 -5.32 -8.83
N LEU A 76 8.87 -6.15 -8.13
CA LEU A 76 8.64 -7.60 -8.03
C LEU A 76 7.31 -7.90 -7.33
N TYR A 77 7.05 -7.25 -6.18
CA TYR A 77 5.85 -7.54 -5.38
C TYR A 77 4.57 -7.15 -6.13
N ALA A 78 4.59 -6.03 -6.86
CA ALA A 78 3.45 -5.62 -7.68
C ALA A 78 3.20 -6.57 -8.85
N ASP A 79 4.24 -7.18 -9.44
CA ASP A 79 4.07 -8.16 -10.50
C ASP A 79 3.45 -9.47 -9.97
N ILE A 80 3.97 -9.99 -8.87
CA ILE A 80 3.41 -11.20 -8.24
C ILE A 80 1.97 -10.97 -7.78
N SER A 81 1.68 -9.82 -7.15
CA SER A 81 0.30 -9.46 -6.79
C SER A 81 -0.63 -9.48 -8.00
N ARG A 82 -0.23 -8.86 -9.13
CA ARG A 82 -1.03 -8.87 -10.36
C ARG A 82 -1.32 -10.29 -10.86
N ARG A 83 -0.38 -11.24 -10.73
CA ARG A 83 -0.59 -12.65 -11.12
C ARG A 83 -1.61 -13.33 -10.21
N VAL A 84 -1.52 -13.11 -8.88
CA VAL A 84 -2.52 -13.63 -7.93
C VAL A 84 -3.91 -13.07 -8.25
N ILE A 85 -4.02 -11.75 -8.42
CA ILE A 85 -5.28 -11.08 -8.75
C ILE A 85 -5.85 -11.57 -10.11
N ALA A 86 -5.00 -11.77 -11.11
CA ALA A 86 -5.43 -12.29 -12.41
C ALA A 86 -6.01 -13.71 -12.29
N LEU A 87 -5.36 -14.59 -11.52
CA LEU A 87 -5.87 -15.94 -11.24
C LEU A 87 -7.22 -15.90 -10.51
N LEU A 88 -7.36 -15.03 -9.51
CA LEU A 88 -8.63 -14.87 -8.79
C LEU A 88 -9.74 -14.34 -9.70
N ARG A 89 -9.47 -13.35 -10.55
CA ARG A 89 -10.44 -12.84 -11.55
C ARG A 89 -10.86 -13.88 -12.55
N PHE A 90 -9.92 -14.67 -13.03
CA PHE A 90 -10.22 -15.77 -13.95
C PHE A 90 -11.19 -16.80 -13.35
N ARG A 91 -11.05 -17.08 -12.05
CA ARG A 91 -11.88 -18.07 -11.34
C ARG A 91 -13.23 -17.56 -10.87
N PHE A 92 -13.30 -16.31 -10.43
CA PHE A 92 -14.47 -15.78 -9.71
C PHE A 92 -15.14 -14.59 -10.42
N GLY A 93 -14.53 -14.06 -11.49
CA GLY A 93 -15.03 -12.86 -12.15
C GLY A 93 -14.73 -11.59 -11.34
N GLU A 94 -15.75 -11.00 -10.72
CA GLU A 94 -15.60 -9.80 -9.93
C GLU A 94 -14.97 -10.10 -8.57
N ILE A 95 -13.92 -9.34 -8.26
CA ILE A 95 -13.21 -9.40 -6.99
C ILE A 95 -12.88 -8.00 -6.51
N GLU A 96 -12.74 -7.82 -5.21
CA GLU A 96 -12.22 -6.60 -4.61
C GLU A 96 -10.75 -6.80 -4.22
N THR A 97 -9.85 -6.07 -4.86
CA THR A 97 -8.45 -6.00 -4.47
C THR A 97 -8.33 -5.04 -3.28
N TYR A 98 -8.29 -5.58 -2.07
CA TYR A 98 -8.24 -4.78 -0.85
C TYR A 98 -6.85 -4.21 -0.56
N SER A 99 -5.80 -4.99 -0.79
CA SER A 99 -4.40 -4.57 -0.66
C SER A 99 -3.52 -5.27 -1.70
N ILE A 100 -2.20 -5.08 -1.64
CA ILE A 100 -1.24 -5.75 -2.52
C ILE A 100 -1.20 -7.27 -2.30
N ASP A 101 -1.62 -7.73 -1.12
CA ASP A 101 -1.55 -9.13 -0.67
C ASP A 101 -2.90 -9.73 -0.26
N GLU A 102 -3.99 -8.95 -0.33
CA GLU A 102 -5.32 -9.40 0.09
C GLU A 102 -6.39 -9.09 -0.96
N ALA A 103 -7.29 -10.03 -1.18
CA ALA A 103 -8.46 -9.84 -2.03
C ALA A 103 -9.72 -10.50 -1.46
N PHE A 104 -10.85 -9.82 -1.56
CA PHE A 104 -12.17 -10.38 -1.27
C PHE A 104 -12.81 -10.93 -2.54
N VAL A 105 -13.45 -12.08 -2.39
CA VAL A 105 -14.23 -12.77 -3.41
C VAL A 105 -15.62 -13.06 -2.86
N LYS A 106 -16.65 -12.76 -3.64
CA LYS A 106 -18.02 -13.16 -3.32
C LYS A 106 -18.31 -14.51 -3.97
N VAL A 107 -18.77 -15.47 -3.18
CA VAL A 107 -19.07 -16.82 -3.65
C VAL A 107 -20.56 -17.09 -3.48
N SER A 108 -21.22 -17.48 -4.57
CA SER A 108 -22.60 -17.94 -4.50
C SER A 108 -22.67 -19.24 -3.69
N ASP A 109 -23.82 -19.47 -3.07
CA ASP A 109 -24.06 -20.62 -2.18
C ASP A 109 -23.75 -21.94 -2.91
N ARG A 110 -22.66 -22.59 -2.54
CA ARG A 110 -22.25 -23.90 -3.01
C ARG A 110 -21.90 -24.73 -1.79
N ASN A 111 -22.34 -25.96 -1.77
CA ASN A 111 -22.26 -26.87 -0.63
C ASN A 111 -20.84 -27.27 -0.18
N ASN A 112 -19.76 -26.65 -0.73
CA ASN A 112 -18.40 -27.06 -0.39
C ASN A 112 -17.35 -25.93 -0.49
N PHE A 113 -17.54 -24.88 0.31
CA PHE A 113 -16.60 -23.75 0.37
C PHE A 113 -15.19 -24.15 0.80
N PHE A 114 -15.10 -25.12 1.72
CA PHE A 114 -13.82 -25.56 2.25
C PHE A 114 -12.97 -26.25 1.18
N THR A 115 -13.55 -27.14 0.37
CA THR A 115 -12.86 -27.78 -0.76
C THR A 115 -12.48 -26.77 -1.82
N LEU A 116 -13.36 -25.82 -2.14
CA LEU A 116 -13.06 -24.74 -3.09
C LEU A 116 -11.85 -23.92 -2.63
N ALA A 117 -11.83 -23.52 -1.38
CA ALA A 117 -10.72 -22.75 -0.79
C ALA A 117 -9.43 -23.58 -0.72
N SER A 118 -9.52 -24.87 -0.40
CA SER A 118 -8.36 -25.77 -0.37
C SER A 118 -7.72 -25.91 -1.77
N ASN A 119 -8.54 -26.14 -2.79
CA ASN A 119 -8.08 -26.21 -4.18
C ASN A 119 -7.48 -24.89 -4.65
N LEU A 120 -8.13 -23.76 -4.33
CA LEU A 120 -7.61 -22.43 -4.66
C LEU A 120 -6.23 -22.18 -4.04
N ARG A 121 -6.05 -22.55 -2.77
CA ARG A 121 -4.72 -22.45 -2.11
C ARG A 121 -3.65 -23.24 -2.86
N GLN A 122 -3.97 -24.47 -3.23
CA GLN A 122 -3.01 -25.32 -3.94
C GLN A 122 -2.70 -24.77 -5.32
N ASP A 123 -3.69 -24.22 -6.03
CA ASP A 123 -3.50 -23.62 -7.35
C ASP A 123 -2.62 -22.37 -7.29
N ILE A 124 -2.85 -21.47 -6.33
CA ILE A 124 -2.00 -20.29 -6.14
C ILE A 124 -0.56 -20.70 -5.80
N LEU A 125 -0.39 -21.69 -4.94
CA LEU A 125 0.92 -22.21 -4.59
C LEU A 125 1.62 -22.85 -5.78
N ASN A 126 0.94 -23.70 -6.56
CA ASN A 126 1.52 -24.41 -7.69
C ASN A 126 1.82 -23.50 -8.89
N GLN A 127 0.93 -22.54 -9.19
CA GLN A 127 1.07 -21.71 -10.39
C GLN A 127 1.91 -20.44 -10.14
N ILE A 128 1.92 -19.93 -8.91
CA ILE A 128 2.58 -18.66 -8.60
C ILE A 128 3.69 -18.82 -7.56
N GLY A 129 3.63 -19.85 -6.71
CA GLY A 129 4.59 -20.11 -5.66
C GLY A 129 4.33 -19.33 -4.36
N ILE A 130 3.14 -18.72 -4.19
CA ILE A 130 2.77 -17.93 -3.01
C ILE A 130 1.88 -18.75 -2.08
N PRO A 131 2.27 -18.98 -0.82
CA PRO A 131 1.37 -19.57 0.16
C PRO A 131 0.31 -18.53 0.58
N VAL A 132 -0.95 -18.98 0.70
CA VAL A 132 -2.06 -18.13 1.10
C VAL A 132 -2.85 -18.74 2.26
N SER A 133 -3.43 -17.87 3.09
CA SER A 133 -4.43 -18.21 4.10
C SER A 133 -5.79 -17.69 3.65
N ILE A 134 -6.85 -18.48 3.83
CA ILE A 134 -8.19 -18.10 3.39
C ILE A 134 -9.16 -18.12 4.56
N GLY A 135 -9.83 -17.00 4.78
CA GLY A 135 -10.95 -16.87 5.71
C GLY A 135 -12.28 -16.86 4.96
N ILE A 136 -13.25 -17.65 5.42
CA ILE A 136 -14.57 -17.80 4.82
C ILE A 136 -15.62 -17.41 5.84
N ALA A 137 -16.53 -16.50 5.49
CA ALA A 137 -17.63 -16.08 6.36
C ALA A 137 -18.79 -15.45 5.57
N LYS A 138 -19.89 -15.13 6.27
CA LYS A 138 -21.04 -14.45 5.68
C LYS A 138 -20.79 -12.97 5.41
N THR A 139 -19.82 -12.34 6.10
CA THR A 139 -19.54 -10.91 6.02
C THR A 139 -18.04 -10.66 5.85
N LYS A 140 -17.67 -9.51 5.32
CA LYS A 140 -16.26 -9.13 5.12
C LYS A 140 -15.50 -8.97 6.44
N THR A 141 -16.12 -8.42 7.46
CA THR A 141 -15.52 -8.29 8.80
C THR A 141 -15.20 -9.65 9.41
N LEU A 142 -16.13 -10.60 9.33
CA LEU A 142 -15.89 -11.97 9.80
C LEU A 142 -14.83 -12.69 8.94
N CYS A 143 -14.74 -12.43 7.63
CA CYS A 143 -13.66 -12.97 6.80
C CYS A 143 -12.27 -12.51 7.24
N LYS A 144 -12.13 -11.26 7.69
CA LYS A 144 -10.85 -10.75 8.25
C LYS A 144 -10.46 -11.52 9.53
N ILE A 145 -11.41 -11.76 10.41
CA ILE A 145 -11.20 -12.56 11.64
C ILE A 145 -10.85 -14.00 11.27
N ALA A 146 -11.62 -14.62 10.37
CA ALA A 146 -11.38 -15.96 9.87
C ALA A 146 -9.98 -16.11 9.24
N SER A 147 -9.55 -15.16 8.40
CA SER A 147 -8.20 -15.16 7.80
C SER A 147 -7.10 -15.05 8.86
N LYS A 148 -7.29 -14.21 9.89
CA LYS A 148 -6.35 -14.10 11.00
C LYS A 148 -6.23 -15.41 11.79
N THR A 149 -7.35 -16.09 12.01
CA THR A 149 -7.41 -17.41 12.66
C THR A 149 -6.77 -18.48 11.77
N ALA A 150 -7.03 -18.45 10.45
CA ALA A 150 -6.44 -19.35 9.48
C ALA A 150 -4.89 -19.26 9.45
N LYS A 151 -4.32 -18.08 9.60
CA LYS A 151 -2.85 -17.89 9.66
C LYS A 151 -2.18 -18.61 10.83
N LYS A 152 -2.90 -18.77 11.95
CA LYS A 152 -2.40 -19.46 13.13
C LYS A 152 -2.57 -20.98 13.04
N ASN A 153 -3.62 -21.45 12.38
CA ASN A 153 -4.01 -22.85 12.27
C ASN A 153 -3.84 -23.32 10.81
N PHE A 154 -4.57 -24.31 10.38
CA PHE A 154 -4.45 -25.04 9.09
C PHE A 154 -4.54 -24.21 7.78
N LYS A 155 -4.32 -22.90 7.81
CA LYS A 155 -4.37 -21.97 6.68
C LYS A 155 -5.75 -21.78 6.04
N LEU A 156 -6.76 -22.41 6.59
CA LEU A 156 -8.17 -22.27 6.23
C LEU A 156 -8.99 -22.12 7.50
N CYS A 157 -9.94 -21.19 7.49
CA CYS A 157 -10.90 -21.02 8.57
C CYS A 157 -12.26 -20.62 7.99
N GLN A 158 -13.30 -21.32 8.38
CA GLN A 158 -14.68 -21.00 8.02
C GLN A 158 -15.46 -20.63 9.30
N LEU A 159 -15.86 -19.36 9.40
CA LEU A 159 -16.64 -18.82 10.51
C LEU A 159 -18.10 -18.62 10.08
N THR A 160 -18.88 -19.71 10.09
CA THR A 160 -20.29 -19.68 9.64
C THR A 160 -21.26 -20.27 10.65
N THR A 161 -20.77 -21.07 11.61
CA THR A 161 -21.57 -21.84 12.56
C THR A 161 -21.10 -21.64 13.99
N GLU A 162 -22.03 -21.76 14.91
CA GLU A 162 -21.76 -21.85 16.35
C GLU A 162 -21.29 -23.27 16.73
N PRO A 163 -20.47 -23.47 17.77
CA PRO A 163 -19.97 -22.43 18.70
C PRO A 163 -18.69 -21.73 18.24
N LEU A 164 -18.07 -22.17 17.13
CA LEU A 164 -16.78 -21.69 16.66
C LEU A 164 -16.76 -20.16 16.45
N LEU A 165 -17.88 -19.59 15.97
CA LEU A 165 -17.99 -18.13 15.76
C LEU A 165 -17.87 -17.37 17.07
N SER A 166 -18.67 -17.74 18.09
CA SER A 166 -18.67 -17.08 19.39
C SER A 166 -17.34 -17.25 20.13
N GLU A 167 -16.74 -18.43 20.09
CA GLU A 167 -15.40 -18.69 20.67
C GLU A 167 -14.33 -17.84 20.01
N THR A 168 -14.35 -17.75 18.66
CA THR A 168 -13.38 -16.95 17.92
C THR A 168 -13.55 -15.46 18.21
N LEU A 169 -14.78 -14.96 18.29
CA LEU A 169 -15.08 -13.57 18.63
C LEU A 169 -14.65 -13.23 20.06
N ALA A 170 -14.89 -14.11 21.03
CA ALA A 170 -14.45 -13.93 22.41
C ALA A 170 -12.92 -13.89 22.54
N ALA A 171 -12.21 -14.69 21.74
CA ALA A 171 -10.75 -14.72 21.70
C ALA A 171 -10.11 -13.57 20.89
N THR A 172 -10.91 -12.77 20.18
CA THR A 172 -10.42 -11.68 19.34
C THR A 172 -10.44 -10.36 20.11
N ASP A 173 -9.25 -9.80 20.40
CA ASP A 173 -9.14 -8.47 21.05
C ASP A 173 -9.84 -7.40 20.21
N ILE A 174 -10.46 -6.45 20.89
CA ILE A 174 -11.21 -5.35 20.26
C ILE A 174 -10.37 -4.56 19.25
N GLN A 175 -9.08 -4.41 19.51
CA GLN A 175 -8.15 -3.69 18.59
C GLN A 175 -7.83 -4.49 17.32
N ASP A 176 -8.10 -5.79 17.33
CA ASP A 176 -7.89 -6.68 16.19
C ASP A 176 -9.10 -6.76 15.26
N ILE A 177 -10.21 -6.12 15.63
CA ILE A 177 -11.40 -6.01 14.78
C ILE A 177 -11.14 -5.00 13.64
N TRP A 178 -11.50 -5.39 12.43
CA TRP A 178 -11.35 -4.53 11.26
C TRP A 178 -12.12 -3.21 11.43
N GLY A 179 -11.42 -2.08 11.20
CA GLY A 179 -11.96 -0.73 11.40
C GLY A 179 -11.78 -0.18 12.83
N VAL A 180 -11.31 -0.99 13.78
CA VAL A 180 -11.07 -0.55 15.17
C VAL A 180 -9.59 -0.23 15.37
N GLY A 181 -9.22 1.04 15.23
CA GLY A 181 -7.87 1.53 15.54
C GLY A 181 -7.65 1.78 17.04
N ARG A 182 -6.41 2.04 17.44
CA ARG A 182 -6.01 2.23 18.86
C ARG A 182 -6.89 3.21 19.63
N ARG A 183 -7.23 4.37 19.06
CA ARG A 183 -8.08 5.37 19.74
C ARG A 183 -9.50 4.87 19.94
N LEU A 184 -10.05 4.17 18.95
CA LEU A 184 -11.39 3.60 19.02
C LEU A 184 -11.43 2.45 20.03
N ALA A 185 -10.44 1.56 20.00
CA ALA A 185 -10.30 0.48 20.99
C ALA A 185 -10.23 1.01 22.42
N SER A 186 -9.46 2.06 22.69
CA SER A 186 -9.39 2.69 24.02
C SER A 186 -10.77 3.19 24.49
N ARG A 187 -11.54 3.86 23.61
CA ARG A 187 -12.88 4.33 23.94
C ARG A 187 -13.88 3.18 24.20
N LEU A 188 -13.78 2.10 23.41
CA LEU A 188 -14.62 0.90 23.60
C LEU A 188 -14.31 0.20 24.93
N ARG A 189 -13.03 0.09 25.28
CA ARG A 189 -12.63 -0.49 26.59
C ARG A 189 -13.14 0.33 27.78
N CYS A 190 -13.22 1.66 27.66
CA CYS A 190 -13.86 2.50 28.68
C CYS A 190 -15.37 2.22 28.86
N LEU A 191 -16.01 1.60 27.88
CA LEU A 191 -17.42 1.15 27.94
C LEU A 191 -17.56 -0.33 28.32
N GLY A 192 -16.48 -1.00 28.71
CA GLY A 192 -16.49 -2.41 29.07
C GLY A 192 -16.47 -3.38 27.89
N ILE A 193 -16.08 -2.92 26.67
CA ILE A 193 -16.03 -3.74 25.46
C ILE A 193 -14.56 -4.04 25.15
N PHE A 194 -14.11 -5.28 25.37
CA PHE A 194 -12.71 -5.71 25.28
C PHE A 194 -12.43 -6.65 24.10
N ASN A 195 -13.46 -7.35 23.59
CA ASN A 195 -13.33 -8.36 22.54
C ASN A 195 -14.45 -8.26 21.49
N GLY A 196 -14.34 -9.09 20.45
CA GLY A 196 -15.28 -9.10 19.33
C GLY A 196 -16.69 -9.57 19.72
N LEU A 197 -16.83 -10.48 20.69
CA LEU A 197 -18.13 -10.98 21.14
C LEU A 197 -18.89 -9.90 21.91
N GLU A 198 -18.21 -9.21 22.83
CA GLU A 198 -18.80 -8.09 23.56
C GLU A 198 -19.22 -6.95 22.61
N LEU A 199 -18.42 -6.68 21.57
CA LEU A 199 -18.80 -5.70 20.55
C LEU A 199 -20.01 -6.16 19.73
N ALA A 200 -20.09 -7.44 19.37
CA ALA A 200 -21.23 -8.01 18.64
C ALA A 200 -22.55 -7.88 19.43
N HIS A 201 -22.48 -8.02 20.75
CA HIS A 201 -23.65 -7.89 21.66
C HIS A 201 -23.94 -6.45 22.10
N ALA A 202 -23.11 -5.48 21.72
CA ALA A 202 -23.32 -4.08 22.13
C ALA A 202 -24.60 -3.49 21.52
N PRO A 203 -25.36 -2.68 22.29
CA PRO A 203 -26.59 -2.07 21.79
C PRO A 203 -26.32 -1.15 20.59
N LEU A 204 -26.93 -1.45 19.44
CA LEU A 204 -26.71 -0.72 18.17
C LEU A 204 -26.94 0.79 18.32
N LYS A 205 -28.01 1.20 19.04
CA LYS A 205 -28.32 2.61 19.26
C LYS A 205 -27.21 3.33 20.02
N MET A 206 -26.61 2.70 21.02
CA MET A 206 -25.47 3.24 21.76
C MET A 206 -24.26 3.37 20.85
N ILE A 207 -23.94 2.32 20.10
CA ILE A 207 -22.80 2.31 19.17
C ILE A 207 -22.96 3.41 18.09
N ARG A 208 -24.16 3.52 17.51
CA ARG A 208 -24.46 4.54 16.51
C ARG A 208 -24.26 5.95 17.04
N THR A 209 -24.78 6.23 18.25
CA THR A 209 -24.70 7.56 18.86
C THR A 209 -23.27 7.93 19.26
N ALA A 210 -22.52 6.98 19.84
CA ALA A 210 -21.18 7.25 20.37
C ALA A 210 -20.06 7.19 19.30
N PHE A 211 -20.22 6.38 18.25
CA PHE A 211 -19.15 6.06 17.29
C PHE A 211 -19.54 6.22 15.82
N GLY A 212 -20.82 6.40 15.52
CA GLY A 212 -21.32 6.63 14.17
C GLY A 212 -21.56 5.35 13.36
N LEU A 213 -22.01 5.56 12.11
CA LEU A 213 -22.41 4.51 11.17
C LEU A 213 -21.33 3.44 10.88
N PRO A 214 -20.03 3.78 10.73
CA PRO A 214 -19.05 2.76 10.39
C PRO A 214 -18.95 1.65 11.45
N LEU A 215 -18.94 1.99 12.73
CA LEU A 215 -18.86 0.98 13.78
C LEU A 215 -20.16 0.21 13.96
N GLU A 216 -21.31 0.86 13.75
CA GLU A 216 -22.62 0.18 13.73
C GLU A 216 -22.65 -0.90 12.64
N LYS A 217 -22.17 -0.62 11.43
CA LYS A 217 -22.01 -1.62 10.36
C LYS A 217 -21.10 -2.76 10.78
N THR A 218 -20.01 -2.45 11.47
CA THR A 218 -19.11 -3.49 12.00
C THR A 218 -19.84 -4.42 12.98
N VAL A 219 -20.65 -3.89 13.90
CA VAL A 219 -21.46 -4.73 14.84
C VAL A 219 -22.45 -5.60 14.07
N LEU A 220 -23.13 -5.07 13.08
CA LEU A 220 -24.06 -5.85 12.23
C LEU A 220 -23.31 -6.97 11.49
N GLU A 221 -22.14 -6.70 10.94
CA GLU A 221 -21.32 -7.70 10.26
C GLU A 221 -20.79 -8.79 11.20
N LEU A 222 -20.42 -8.46 12.44
CA LEU A 222 -20.06 -9.45 13.46
C LEU A 222 -21.25 -10.38 13.80
N ASN A 223 -22.48 -9.88 13.68
CA ASN A 223 -23.72 -10.64 13.82
C ASN A 223 -24.19 -11.28 12.49
N GLN A 224 -23.29 -11.52 11.55
CA GLN A 224 -23.56 -12.19 10.28
C GLN A 224 -24.53 -11.45 9.33
N THR A 225 -24.81 -10.16 9.57
CA THR A 225 -25.65 -9.32 8.70
C THR A 225 -24.75 -8.56 7.72
N PRO A 226 -24.77 -8.89 6.41
CA PRO A 226 -23.88 -8.25 5.44
C PRO A 226 -24.23 -6.77 5.26
N CYS A 227 -23.29 -5.87 5.50
CA CYS A 227 -23.41 -4.42 5.31
C CYS A 227 -22.45 -3.88 4.24
N LEU A 228 -21.46 -4.68 3.87
CA LEU A 228 -20.43 -4.36 2.88
C LEU A 228 -20.48 -5.39 1.76
N ASP A 229 -20.49 -4.93 0.52
CA ASP A 229 -20.39 -5.81 -0.66
C ASP A 229 -19.02 -5.66 -1.33
N ILE A 230 -18.76 -6.42 -2.39
CA ILE A 230 -17.58 -6.26 -3.24
C ILE A 230 -17.62 -4.87 -3.89
N GLU A 231 -16.59 -4.08 -3.65
CA GLU A 231 -16.46 -2.74 -4.22
C GLU A 231 -15.63 -2.82 -5.49
N PRO A 232 -16.13 -2.31 -6.63
CA PRO A 232 -15.33 -2.17 -7.84
C PRO A 232 -14.16 -1.22 -7.58
N PRO A 233 -13.05 -1.36 -8.32
CA PRO A 233 -11.92 -0.45 -8.18
C PRO A 233 -12.37 0.98 -8.57
N GLU A 234 -12.40 1.87 -7.59
CA GLU A 234 -12.66 3.28 -7.83
C GLU A 234 -11.39 4.00 -8.30
N MET A 235 -11.59 5.07 -9.08
CA MET A 235 -10.51 5.98 -9.42
C MET A 235 -9.96 6.62 -8.15
N ALA A 236 -8.64 6.67 -8.02
CA ALA A 236 -8.01 7.30 -6.87
C ALA A 236 -8.44 8.78 -6.77
N LYS A 237 -8.79 9.25 -5.57
CA LYS A 237 -9.14 10.65 -5.31
C LYS A 237 -7.93 11.58 -5.30
N SER A 238 -6.75 11.02 -5.10
CA SER A 238 -5.46 11.75 -5.10
C SER A 238 -4.30 10.80 -5.40
N LEU A 239 -3.19 11.35 -5.91
CA LEU A 239 -1.94 10.63 -6.17
C LEU A 239 -0.81 11.25 -5.37
N ILE A 240 -0.28 10.51 -4.41
CA ILE A 240 0.81 10.95 -3.54
C ILE A 240 2.13 10.38 -4.02
N SER A 241 3.16 11.23 -4.08
CA SER A 241 4.56 10.82 -4.28
C SER A 241 5.42 11.57 -3.28
N SER A 242 6.04 10.86 -2.34
CA SER A 242 6.82 11.45 -1.25
C SER A 242 7.93 10.51 -0.79
N GLY A 243 8.95 11.07 -0.14
CA GLY A 243 10.03 10.29 0.42
C GLY A 243 10.69 10.95 1.61
N SER A 244 11.27 10.13 2.50
CA SER A 244 12.16 10.60 3.56
C SER A 244 13.60 10.53 3.06
N PHE A 245 14.38 11.55 3.34
CA PHE A 245 15.78 11.64 2.95
C PHE A 245 16.65 10.84 3.92
N GLU A 246 17.72 10.22 3.42
CA GLU A 246 18.72 9.56 4.28
C GLU A 246 19.39 10.58 5.19
N VAL A 247 19.88 11.67 4.61
CA VAL A 247 20.42 12.83 5.30
C VAL A 247 19.44 14.00 5.18
N GLU A 248 19.26 14.75 6.27
CA GLU A 248 18.38 15.93 6.24
C GLU A 248 18.91 16.97 5.27
N ILE A 249 18.03 17.58 4.49
CA ILE A 249 18.35 18.56 3.45
C ILE A 249 17.93 19.96 3.91
N GLN A 250 18.84 20.93 3.73
CA GLN A 250 18.55 22.35 3.95
C GLN A 250 18.56 23.13 2.63
N ASN A 251 19.35 22.70 1.65
CA ASN A 251 19.55 23.39 0.39
C ASN A 251 18.27 23.38 -0.47
N TYR A 252 17.86 24.57 -0.94
CA TYR A 252 16.67 24.77 -1.75
C TYR A 252 16.72 23.99 -3.08
N ASP A 253 17.85 24.04 -3.79
CA ASP A 253 17.97 23.40 -5.11
C ASP A 253 17.90 21.87 -4.98
N GLN A 254 18.49 21.30 -3.93
CA GLN A 254 18.37 19.87 -3.65
C GLN A 254 16.93 19.47 -3.34
N LEU A 255 16.19 20.27 -2.56
CA LEU A 255 14.77 20.04 -2.30
C LEU A 255 13.94 20.10 -3.57
N LYS A 256 14.16 21.14 -4.39
CA LYS A 256 13.49 21.33 -5.68
C LYS A 256 13.72 20.16 -6.62
N GLN A 257 14.95 19.66 -6.72
CA GLN A 257 15.29 18.49 -7.54
C GLN A 257 14.55 17.22 -7.07
N ASN A 258 14.51 16.97 -5.76
CA ASN A 258 13.79 15.84 -5.21
C ASN A 258 12.27 15.93 -5.42
N LEU A 259 11.72 17.11 -5.23
CA LEU A 259 10.29 17.36 -5.49
C LEU A 259 9.96 17.20 -6.98
N ALA A 260 10.85 17.61 -7.89
CA ALA A 260 10.68 17.38 -9.34
C ALA A 260 10.62 15.88 -9.68
N GLU A 261 11.44 15.03 -9.01
CA GLU A 261 11.34 13.57 -9.13
C GLU A 261 9.98 13.03 -8.63
N PHE A 262 9.48 13.56 -7.52
CA PHE A 262 8.18 13.15 -7.01
C PHE A 262 7.04 13.60 -7.91
N VAL A 263 7.13 14.79 -8.53
CA VAL A 263 6.17 15.27 -9.53
C VAL A 263 6.14 14.33 -10.74
N ASP A 264 7.31 14.01 -11.30
CA ASP A 264 7.41 13.12 -12.47
C ASP A 264 6.79 11.75 -12.17
N CYS A 265 7.11 11.15 -11.01
CA CYS A 265 6.53 9.89 -10.58
C CYS A 265 5.00 9.96 -10.40
N ALA A 266 4.47 11.07 -9.86
CA ALA A 266 3.04 11.25 -9.68
C ALA A 266 2.32 11.44 -11.03
N CYS A 267 2.87 12.27 -11.93
CA CYS A 267 2.32 12.53 -13.27
C CYS A 267 2.34 11.28 -14.16
N LEU A 268 3.40 10.47 -14.10
CA LEU A 268 3.44 9.18 -14.81
C LEU A 268 2.30 8.25 -14.35
N ARG A 269 2.01 8.21 -13.05
CA ARG A 269 0.91 7.42 -12.50
C ARG A 269 -0.44 7.99 -12.89
N LEU A 270 -0.57 9.33 -12.96
CA LEU A 270 -1.77 10.03 -13.42
C LEU A 270 -2.10 9.66 -14.87
N ARG A 271 -1.12 9.76 -15.78
CA ARG A 271 -1.29 9.40 -17.20
C ARG A 271 -1.60 7.91 -17.40
N ARG A 272 -1.01 7.00 -16.62
CA ARG A 272 -1.34 5.57 -16.65
C ARG A 272 -2.78 5.26 -16.27
N GLN A 273 -3.42 6.12 -15.47
CA GLN A 273 -4.84 6.03 -15.13
C GLN A 273 -5.74 6.79 -16.11
N GLN A 274 -5.16 7.37 -17.19
CA GLN A 274 -5.87 8.21 -18.15
C GLN A 274 -6.66 9.33 -17.44
N ALA A 275 -6.04 9.95 -16.43
CA ALA A 275 -6.63 10.97 -15.59
C ALA A 275 -5.91 12.30 -15.73
N LEU A 276 -6.63 13.38 -15.45
CA LEU A 276 -6.15 14.74 -15.29
C LEU A 276 -6.22 15.10 -13.79
N ALA A 277 -5.44 16.11 -13.36
CA ALA A 277 -5.55 16.64 -12.00
C ALA A 277 -5.64 18.17 -12.01
N ASN A 278 -6.39 18.73 -11.04
CA ASN A 278 -6.70 20.14 -10.94
C ASN A 278 -5.69 20.94 -10.14
N GLY A 279 -4.82 20.29 -9.39
CA GLY A 279 -3.82 20.98 -8.57
C GLY A 279 -2.90 20.04 -7.82
N ILE A 280 -1.96 20.67 -7.12
CA ILE A 280 -0.89 19.98 -6.41
C ILE A 280 -0.70 20.57 -5.00
N TRP A 281 -0.59 19.71 -4.02
CA TRP A 281 0.01 20.03 -2.73
C TRP A 281 1.51 19.79 -2.80
N THR A 282 2.29 20.72 -2.27
CA THR A 282 3.72 20.56 -2.00
C THR A 282 3.92 20.58 -0.50
N GLU A 283 4.61 19.59 0.06
CA GLU A 283 4.77 19.40 1.51
C GLU A 283 6.23 19.23 1.90
N LEU A 284 6.61 19.82 3.03
CA LEU A 284 7.93 19.75 3.64
C LEU A 284 7.79 19.42 5.13
N HIS A 285 8.61 18.48 5.62
CA HIS A 285 8.59 18.04 7.01
C HIS A 285 10.01 17.94 7.58
N SER A 286 10.21 18.51 8.77
CA SER A 286 11.41 18.31 9.57
C SER A 286 11.41 16.93 10.26
N ASN A 287 12.51 16.60 10.90
CA ASN A 287 12.65 15.36 11.65
C ASN A 287 11.95 15.44 13.01
N ARG A 288 10.86 14.69 13.19
CA ARG A 288 10.09 14.62 14.45
C ARG A 288 10.89 14.04 15.63
N PHE A 289 11.92 13.26 15.33
CA PHE A 289 12.68 12.51 16.33
C PHE A 289 13.98 13.20 16.74
N ASN A 290 14.28 14.36 16.14
CA ASN A 290 15.45 15.15 16.50
C ASN A 290 15.04 16.25 17.50
N PRO A 291 15.34 16.09 18.80
CA PRO A 291 14.96 17.08 19.82
C PRO A 291 15.75 18.39 19.73
N ASN A 292 16.92 18.37 19.05
CA ASN A 292 17.83 19.49 18.96
C ASN A 292 17.49 20.48 17.85
N ARG A 293 16.41 20.24 17.10
CA ARG A 293 15.99 21.10 15.98
C ARG A 293 14.52 21.48 16.08
N PRO A 294 14.17 22.71 15.70
CA PRO A 294 12.78 23.15 15.71
C PRO A 294 11.96 22.30 14.74
N ARG A 295 10.75 21.96 15.17
CA ARG A 295 9.81 21.25 14.35
C ARG A 295 9.20 22.20 13.32
N TYR A 296 9.23 21.79 12.05
CA TYR A 296 8.58 22.49 10.96
C TYR A 296 7.87 21.49 10.06
N ASP A 297 6.56 21.62 9.97
CA ASP A 297 5.70 20.82 9.08
C ASP A 297 4.82 21.81 8.33
N ASN A 298 4.92 21.90 7.02
CA ASN A 298 4.11 22.83 6.22
C ASN A 298 3.76 22.22 4.85
N ALA A 299 2.63 22.67 4.30
CA ALA A 299 2.14 22.27 2.99
C ALA A 299 1.45 23.45 2.30
N ARG A 300 1.60 23.53 0.98
CA ARG A 300 0.95 24.56 0.16
C ARG A 300 0.23 23.92 -1.01
N PHE A 301 -1.04 24.27 -1.16
CA PHE A 301 -1.82 23.94 -2.34
C PHE A 301 -1.63 25.01 -3.42
N VAL A 302 -1.49 24.55 -4.66
CA VAL A 302 -1.46 25.38 -5.86
C VAL A 302 -2.41 24.76 -6.87
N SER A 303 -3.46 25.49 -7.23
CA SER A 303 -4.37 25.11 -8.33
C SER A 303 -3.70 25.35 -9.67
N LEU A 304 -4.05 24.53 -10.64
CA LEU A 304 -3.82 24.81 -12.05
C LEU A 304 -4.99 25.61 -12.63
N ASP A 305 -4.77 26.37 -13.67
CA ASP A 305 -5.81 27.14 -14.36
C ASP A 305 -6.82 26.21 -15.05
N GLN A 306 -6.37 24.99 -15.35
CA GLN A 306 -7.18 23.91 -15.92
C GLN A 306 -6.61 22.55 -15.53
N PRO A 307 -7.44 21.47 -15.56
CA PRO A 307 -6.97 20.12 -15.36
C PRO A 307 -5.88 19.75 -16.38
N SER A 308 -4.80 19.12 -15.93
CA SER A 308 -3.66 18.75 -16.75
C SER A 308 -3.11 17.37 -16.42
N ASP A 309 -2.41 16.75 -17.37
CA ASP A 309 -1.54 15.59 -17.19
C ASP A 309 -0.08 15.89 -17.54
N ASN A 310 0.18 17.15 -17.93
CA ASN A 310 1.50 17.62 -18.33
C ASN A 310 2.40 17.85 -17.11
N THR A 311 3.48 17.10 -17.04
CA THR A 311 4.45 17.18 -15.94
C THR A 311 5.04 18.60 -15.75
N ALA A 312 5.22 19.38 -16.83
CA ALA A 312 5.77 20.73 -16.73
C ALA A 312 4.84 21.70 -15.97
N ASP A 313 3.52 21.57 -16.14
CA ASP A 313 2.54 22.40 -15.43
C ASP A 313 2.63 22.16 -13.92
N PHE A 314 2.72 20.89 -13.52
CA PHE A 314 2.89 20.51 -12.12
C PHE A 314 4.26 20.87 -11.54
N MET A 315 5.33 20.83 -12.32
CA MET A 315 6.66 21.33 -11.89
C MET A 315 6.64 22.82 -11.58
N ASN A 316 5.98 23.62 -12.43
CA ASN A 316 5.80 25.05 -12.18
C ASN A 316 4.94 25.33 -10.96
N ALA A 317 3.85 24.59 -10.80
CA ALA A 317 2.97 24.70 -9.62
C ALA A 317 3.69 24.26 -8.33
N MET A 318 4.43 23.15 -8.36
CA MET A 318 5.26 22.67 -7.26
C MET A 318 6.30 23.71 -6.86
N LYS A 319 6.98 24.36 -7.81
CA LYS A 319 7.94 25.43 -7.53
C LYS A 319 7.27 26.58 -6.76
N ARG A 320 6.11 27.07 -7.24
CA ARG A 320 5.34 28.12 -6.52
C ARG A 320 4.97 27.67 -5.08
N GLY A 321 4.61 26.40 -4.92
CA GLY A 321 4.33 25.82 -3.62
C GLY A 321 5.56 25.77 -2.72
N LEU A 322 6.70 25.33 -3.26
CA LEU A 322 7.98 25.27 -2.54
C LEU A 322 8.44 26.67 -2.11
N ASP A 323 8.40 27.67 -3.02
CA ASP A 323 8.79 29.05 -2.75
C ASP A 323 8.00 29.65 -1.56
N ALA A 324 6.73 29.24 -1.39
CA ALA A 324 5.87 29.73 -0.33
C ALA A 324 6.13 29.10 1.05
N ILE A 325 6.68 27.87 1.10
CA ILE A 325 6.86 27.12 2.36
C ILE A 325 8.32 26.85 2.72
N TYR A 326 9.26 27.13 1.84
CA TYR A 326 10.67 26.94 2.13
C TYR A 326 11.18 27.94 3.17
N ARG A 327 12.00 27.46 4.10
CA ARG A 327 12.73 28.25 5.09
C ARG A 327 14.21 27.88 5.08
N PRO A 328 15.13 28.83 4.92
CA PRO A 328 16.57 28.54 4.77
C PRO A 328 17.22 28.04 6.07
N ASP A 329 16.62 28.29 7.22
CA ASP A 329 17.07 27.88 8.54
C ASP A 329 16.53 26.50 8.98
N CYS A 330 15.67 25.89 8.17
CA CYS A 330 15.09 24.58 8.46
C CYS A 330 15.83 23.42 7.79
N TRP A 331 15.87 22.29 8.49
CA TRP A 331 16.37 21.03 8.00
C TRP A 331 15.21 20.06 7.73
N TYR A 332 15.10 19.63 6.49
CA TYR A 332 13.98 18.80 6.04
C TYR A 332 14.36 17.33 5.99
N LYS A 333 13.56 16.49 6.63
CA LYS A 333 13.72 15.03 6.64
C LYS A 333 12.84 14.33 5.60
N ARG A 334 11.71 14.96 5.24
CA ARG A 334 10.76 14.43 4.26
C ARG A 334 10.19 15.53 3.40
N ALA A 335 9.97 15.23 2.14
CA ALA A 335 9.21 16.07 1.22
C ALA A 335 8.26 15.23 0.37
N GLY A 336 7.25 15.85 -0.21
CA GLY A 336 6.31 15.17 -1.08
C GLY A 336 5.44 16.10 -1.89
N VAL A 337 4.74 15.48 -2.83
CA VAL A 337 3.69 16.11 -3.62
C VAL A 337 2.44 15.23 -3.65
N THR A 338 1.28 15.86 -3.69
CA THR A 338 -0.02 15.18 -3.82
C THR A 338 -0.82 15.85 -4.92
N LEU A 339 -1.10 15.12 -6.00
CA LEU A 339 -2.01 15.56 -7.05
C LEU A 339 -3.45 15.34 -6.57
N VAL A 340 -4.31 16.34 -6.74
CA VAL A 340 -5.70 16.31 -6.27
C VAL A 340 -6.68 16.81 -7.33
N GLY A 341 -7.98 16.57 -7.09
CA GLY A 341 -9.02 16.88 -8.07
C GLY A 341 -8.85 16.03 -9.33
N LEU A 342 -8.71 14.71 -9.13
CA LEU A 342 -8.54 13.78 -10.23
C LEU A 342 -9.86 13.59 -10.98
N GLU A 343 -9.81 13.68 -12.30
CA GLU A 343 -10.93 13.43 -13.20
C GLU A 343 -10.48 12.61 -14.42
N THR A 344 -11.41 11.91 -15.05
CA THR A 344 -11.09 11.18 -16.29
C THR A 344 -10.82 12.15 -17.43
N ALA A 345 -9.86 11.85 -18.31
CA ALA A 345 -9.48 12.72 -19.42
C ALA A 345 -10.65 13.11 -20.36
N ASN A 346 -11.74 12.32 -20.34
CA ASN A 346 -12.92 12.53 -21.20
C ASN A 346 -14.08 13.24 -20.49
N SER A 347 -14.00 13.54 -19.19
CA SER A 347 -15.13 14.09 -18.40
C SER A 347 -15.07 15.60 -18.17
N GLY A 348 -14.01 16.26 -18.59
CA GLY A 348 -13.78 17.66 -18.29
C GLY A 348 -14.73 18.60 -19.04
N GLN A 349 -15.42 19.50 -18.32
CA GLN A 349 -16.10 20.64 -18.88
C GLN A 349 -15.05 21.52 -19.56
N GLN A 350 -15.16 21.70 -20.87
CA GLN A 350 -14.19 22.47 -21.66
C GLN A 350 -14.28 23.95 -21.29
N ASN A 351 -13.19 24.50 -20.82
CA ASN A 351 -13.09 25.93 -20.61
C ASN A 351 -12.83 26.62 -21.97
N TRP A 352 -13.73 27.46 -22.40
CA TRP A 352 -13.70 28.18 -23.70
C TRP A 352 -12.53 29.17 -23.84
N LEU A 353 -11.92 29.54 -22.71
CA LEU A 353 -10.80 30.49 -22.64
C LEU A 353 -9.42 29.84 -22.83
N VAL A 354 -9.38 28.53 -23.08
CA VAL A 354 -8.12 27.79 -23.12
C VAL A 354 -7.74 27.40 -24.53
N ASP A 355 -6.45 27.56 -24.85
CA ASP A 355 -5.89 27.11 -26.12
C ASP A 355 -5.81 25.57 -26.20
N ARG A 356 -6.80 24.98 -26.88
CA ARG A 356 -6.88 23.52 -27.11
C ARG A 356 -5.62 22.96 -27.75
N ARG A 357 -4.99 23.69 -28.71
CA ARG A 357 -3.78 23.22 -29.39
C ARG A 357 -2.61 23.06 -28.43
N ARG A 358 -2.53 23.90 -27.39
CA ARG A 358 -1.51 23.82 -26.37
C ARG A 358 -1.70 22.56 -25.50
N ILE A 359 -2.96 22.24 -25.12
CA ILE A 359 -3.29 21.03 -24.33
C ILE A 359 -2.96 19.77 -25.13
N GLU A 360 -3.45 19.67 -26.37
CA GLU A 360 -3.25 18.52 -27.24
C GLU A 360 -1.75 18.28 -27.52
N ARG A 361 -0.98 19.34 -27.79
CA ARG A 361 0.47 19.25 -27.94
C ARG A 361 1.17 18.81 -26.66
N GLY A 362 0.75 19.33 -25.51
CA GLY A 362 1.29 18.93 -24.20
C GLY A 362 1.05 17.45 -23.91
N HIS A 363 -0.16 16.98 -24.17
CA HIS A 363 -0.51 15.57 -24.01
C HIS A 363 0.29 14.66 -24.96
N ALA A 364 0.37 14.98 -26.26
CA ALA A 364 1.17 14.24 -27.23
C ALA A 364 2.66 14.20 -26.87
N LEU A 365 3.21 15.33 -26.38
CA LEU A 365 4.58 15.38 -25.89
C LEU A 365 4.80 14.42 -24.72
N MET A 366 3.89 14.40 -23.73
CA MET A 366 4.01 13.52 -22.58
C MET A 366 3.85 12.05 -22.94
N GLN A 367 3.00 11.72 -23.89
CA GLN A 367 2.89 10.35 -24.42
C GLN A 367 4.21 9.90 -25.05
N THR A 368 4.79 10.73 -25.94
CA THR A 368 6.08 10.44 -26.57
C THR A 368 7.21 10.32 -25.55
N PHE A 369 7.20 11.18 -24.53
CA PHE A 369 8.16 11.15 -23.42
C PHE A 369 8.07 9.81 -22.66
N ASP A 370 6.87 9.38 -22.32
CA ASP A 370 6.62 8.12 -21.61
C ASP A 370 6.99 6.90 -22.48
N GLU A 371 6.73 6.94 -23.78
CA GLU A 371 7.09 5.87 -24.72
C GLU A 371 8.61 5.70 -24.87
N ILE A 372 9.37 6.79 -24.99
CA ILE A 372 10.83 6.76 -25.05
C ILE A 372 11.39 6.13 -23.76
N ASN A 373 10.91 6.59 -22.59
CA ASN A 373 11.35 6.05 -21.31
C ASN A 373 10.92 4.60 -21.10
N ARG A 374 9.80 4.17 -21.67
CA ARG A 374 9.35 2.77 -21.63
C ARG A 374 10.22 1.88 -22.52
N LYS A 375 10.57 2.35 -23.73
CA LYS A 375 11.31 1.58 -24.74
C LYS A 375 12.80 1.47 -24.44
N HIS A 376 13.41 2.58 -24.02
CA HIS A 376 14.87 2.70 -23.86
C HIS A 376 15.34 2.66 -22.42
N GLY A 377 14.42 2.57 -21.46
CA GLY A 377 14.72 2.55 -20.04
C GLY A 377 14.32 3.85 -19.33
N ARG A 378 14.00 3.72 -18.06
CA ARG A 378 13.59 4.85 -17.21
C ARG A 378 14.68 5.91 -17.17
N LYS A 379 14.33 7.20 -17.34
CA LYS A 379 15.22 8.36 -17.36
C LYS A 379 16.15 8.42 -18.58
N THR A 380 15.79 7.82 -19.69
CA THR A 380 16.45 8.09 -20.99
C THR A 380 16.29 9.56 -21.35
N ILE A 381 15.09 10.09 -21.20
CA ILE A 381 14.82 11.52 -21.20
C ILE A 381 14.19 11.94 -19.88
N PHE A 382 14.50 13.15 -19.42
CA PHE A 382 14.03 13.68 -18.13
C PHE A 382 13.99 15.22 -18.19
N PHE A 383 13.24 15.83 -17.27
CA PHE A 383 13.15 17.28 -17.18
C PHE A 383 14.42 17.88 -16.58
N ALA A 384 14.87 19.03 -17.08
CA ALA A 384 16.08 19.71 -16.58
C ALA A 384 16.01 20.08 -15.07
N ALA A 385 14.80 20.14 -14.50
CA ALA A 385 14.59 20.32 -13.06
C ALA A 385 14.98 19.08 -12.23
N GLN A 386 15.12 17.92 -12.87
CA GLN A 386 15.59 16.67 -12.27
C GLN A 386 17.09 16.55 -12.44
N THR A 387 17.74 15.70 -11.65
CA THR A 387 19.18 15.44 -11.80
C THR A 387 19.42 14.06 -12.37
N PRO A 388 20.22 13.89 -13.46
CA PRO A 388 20.52 12.57 -14.03
C PRO A 388 21.23 11.65 -13.05
N LYS A 389 22.03 12.24 -12.18
CA LYS A 389 22.82 11.58 -11.13
C LYS A 389 22.24 11.79 -9.72
N ALA A 390 20.97 12.11 -9.58
CA ALA A 390 20.38 12.08 -8.25
C ALA A 390 20.70 10.71 -7.70
N LYS A 391 21.70 10.60 -6.80
CA LYS A 391 21.84 9.44 -5.93
C LYS A 391 20.44 9.21 -5.43
N SER A 392 19.88 8.03 -5.69
CA SER A 392 18.59 7.68 -5.12
C SER A 392 18.69 8.03 -3.64
N TYR A 393 18.00 9.09 -3.21
CA TYR A 393 17.97 9.45 -1.79
C TYR A 393 17.28 8.38 -0.95
N LEU A 394 16.84 7.31 -1.63
CA LEU A 394 16.29 6.10 -1.05
C LEU A 394 17.40 5.06 -0.94
N LYS A 395 17.86 4.81 0.26
CA LYS A 395 18.76 3.73 0.59
C LYS A 395 18.07 2.38 0.30
N ARG A 396 18.70 1.52 -0.51
CA ARG A 396 18.24 0.16 -0.84
C ARG A 396 19.47 -0.74 -1.02
N GLU A 397 20.22 -0.92 0.04
CA GLU A 397 21.51 -1.66 -0.01
C GLU A 397 21.32 -3.16 -0.24
N PHE A 398 20.19 -3.71 0.16
CA PHE A 398 19.89 -5.14 0.13
C PHE A 398 18.81 -5.48 -0.91
N LYS A 399 18.65 -4.64 -1.96
CA LYS A 399 17.62 -4.89 -2.98
C LYS A 399 17.96 -6.13 -3.80
N SER A 400 17.02 -7.05 -3.93
CA SER A 400 17.07 -8.18 -4.86
C SER A 400 16.99 -7.72 -6.32
N PRO A 401 17.46 -8.52 -7.29
CA PRO A 401 17.24 -8.27 -8.71
C PRO A 401 15.76 -8.15 -9.07
N ASN A 402 15.47 -7.44 -10.16
CA ASN A 402 14.11 -7.33 -10.70
C ASN A 402 13.75 -8.56 -11.54
N PHE A 403 13.65 -9.73 -10.91
CA PHE A 403 13.53 -11.05 -11.53
C PHE A 403 12.45 -11.18 -12.60
N THR A 404 11.39 -10.37 -12.55
CA THR A 404 10.23 -10.49 -13.45
C THR A 404 10.01 -9.25 -14.32
N THR A 405 10.76 -8.17 -14.09
CA THR A 405 10.54 -6.87 -14.74
C THR A 405 11.76 -6.30 -15.45
N SER A 406 12.91 -7.01 -15.41
CA SER A 406 14.15 -6.65 -16.11
C SER A 406 14.78 -7.89 -16.76
N TRP A 407 14.93 -7.90 -18.09
CA TRP A 407 15.55 -9.01 -18.81
C TRP A 407 16.99 -9.28 -18.37
N ASN A 408 17.74 -8.25 -18.04
CA ASN A 408 19.14 -8.37 -17.64
C ASN A 408 19.31 -8.92 -16.21
N GLU A 409 18.22 -8.97 -15.44
CA GLU A 409 18.21 -9.40 -14.04
C GLU A 409 17.45 -10.73 -13.84
N LEU A 410 17.12 -11.43 -14.93
CA LEU A 410 16.49 -12.75 -14.85
C LEU A 410 17.40 -13.74 -14.12
N PRO A 411 16.82 -14.70 -13.36
CA PRO A 411 17.58 -15.80 -12.77
C PRO A 411 18.30 -16.58 -13.85
N LYS A 412 19.58 -16.82 -13.66
CA LYS A 412 20.35 -17.70 -14.55
C LYS A 412 20.24 -19.12 -14.02
N ALA A 413 19.89 -20.08 -14.91
CA ALA A 413 19.99 -21.49 -14.60
C ALA A 413 21.49 -21.84 -14.46
N THR A 414 21.86 -22.40 -13.32
CA THR A 414 23.20 -22.92 -13.04
C THR A 414 23.13 -24.42 -12.91
#